data_81cd606baf5ab96c75b1dd260a171fcc
#
_entry.id   81cd606baf5ab96c75b1dd260a171fcc
#
_cell.length_a   1.000
_cell.length_b   1.000
_cell.length_c   1.000
_cell.angle_alpha   90.00
_cell.angle_beta   90.00
_cell.angle_gamma   90.00
#
_symmetry.space_group_name_H-M   'P 1'
#
loop_
_entity.id
_entity.type
_entity.pdbx_description
1 polymer ?
#
loop_
_entity_poly.entity_id
_entity_poly.type
_entity_poly.pdbx_seq_one_letter_code
_entity_poly.pdbx_strand_id
1 'polypeptide(L)'
;MKNRIETFSALSVRLLDFGGDDATRAVMAAACRANGWFTPADICRAVRAIAGDMLQREKLEAWLAAYPAVPVAMPRRVLVVMAGNIPLVGFFDLLCVLASGHHCLVKPSAKDSVLMEYVIGLLHEIDPSVPVGLYDGESAVDAVIATGSDNANRYFRAHYAGIPSLLRGSRQSVAVLSGRETPEQLAGLADDIWAYSGLGCRNVSLIFMPEGYEPMLQMPSVNVKYKNNYRQERALLEMQGQSFVDLGSAVAVEQRAFPAALSRIAYTHYKTLEEVAVWLAGHDDELQCVVTESLPHSRRAGFGRAQSPALTDYPDDCDVLAWLTALN
;
A
#
# COMPACT_ATOMS: atom_id res chain seq x y z
N MET A 1 -14.54 7.64 21.56
CA MET A 1 -13.13 7.72 21.17
C MET A 1 -12.23 6.82 22.03
N LYS A 2 -12.20 6.98 23.36
CA LYS A 2 -11.36 6.16 24.27
C LYS A 2 -11.54 4.65 24.06
N ASN A 3 -12.77 4.18 23.97
CA ASN A 3 -13.07 2.76 23.73
C ASN A 3 -12.51 2.22 22.41
N ARG A 4 -12.51 3.02 21.31
CA ARG A 4 -11.99 2.59 20.00
C ARG A 4 -10.48 2.47 19.98
N ILE A 5 -9.76 3.40 20.61
CA ILE A 5 -8.30 3.30 20.75
C ILE A 5 -7.94 2.04 21.54
N GLU A 6 -8.73 1.71 22.57
CA GLU A 6 -8.55 0.47 23.34
C GLU A 6 -8.78 -0.77 22.48
N THR A 7 -9.83 -0.80 21.65
CA THR A 7 -10.10 -1.88 20.70
C THR A 7 -8.96 -2.05 19.69
N PHE A 8 -8.47 -0.95 19.10
CA PHE A 8 -7.38 -0.99 18.14
C PHE A 8 -6.05 -1.41 18.80
N SER A 9 -5.76 -0.94 20.01
CA SER A 9 -4.56 -1.35 20.74
C SER A 9 -4.62 -2.83 21.13
N ALA A 10 -5.80 -3.35 21.49
CA ALA A 10 -5.99 -4.78 21.74
C ALA A 10 -5.82 -5.61 20.44
N LEU A 11 -6.30 -5.11 19.31
CA LEU A 11 -6.06 -5.73 17.99
C LEU A 11 -4.57 -5.79 17.68
N SER A 12 -3.79 -4.71 17.97
CA SER A 12 -2.34 -4.71 17.81
C SER A 12 -1.68 -5.88 18.53
N VAL A 13 -2.03 -6.10 19.80
CA VAL A 13 -1.49 -7.21 20.62
C VAL A 13 -1.77 -8.56 19.96
N ARG A 14 -3.01 -8.79 19.50
CA ARG A 14 -3.41 -10.04 18.83
C ARG A 14 -2.66 -10.26 17.51
N LEU A 15 -2.42 -9.18 16.75
CA LEU A 15 -1.71 -9.24 15.48
C LEU A 15 -0.20 -9.44 15.64
N LEU A 16 0.42 -8.96 16.71
CA LEU A 16 1.86 -9.18 16.97
C LEU A 16 2.20 -10.67 17.14
N ASP A 17 1.25 -11.46 17.69
CA ASP A 17 1.42 -12.91 17.87
C ASP A 17 1.04 -13.73 16.62
N PHE A 18 0.60 -13.09 15.52
CA PHE A 18 0.18 -13.77 14.30
C PHE A 18 1.31 -14.61 13.68
N GLY A 19 1.01 -15.88 13.41
CA GLY A 19 1.97 -16.89 12.94
C GLY A 19 2.67 -17.65 14.06
N GLY A 20 2.41 -17.29 15.34
CA GLY A 20 3.00 -17.95 16.51
C GLY A 20 2.35 -19.28 16.87
N ASP A 21 1.08 -19.48 16.55
CA ASP A 21 0.30 -20.68 16.86
C ASP A 21 -0.22 -21.40 15.61
N ASP A 22 -0.82 -22.60 15.80
CA ASP A 22 -1.33 -23.40 14.70
C ASP A 22 -2.54 -22.78 14.01
N ALA A 23 -3.40 -22.04 14.72
CA ALA A 23 -4.58 -21.41 14.17
C ALA A 23 -4.19 -20.27 13.21
N THR A 24 -3.31 -19.38 13.63
CA THR A 24 -2.82 -18.28 12.80
C THR A 24 -1.94 -18.77 11.63
N ARG A 25 -1.17 -19.85 11.82
CA ARG A 25 -0.46 -20.52 10.72
C ARG A 25 -1.42 -21.12 9.70
N ALA A 26 -2.56 -21.67 10.13
CA ALA A 26 -3.59 -22.18 9.22
C ALA A 26 -4.24 -21.07 8.39
N VAL A 27 -4.54 -19.90 9.00
CA VAL A 27 -5.03 -18.70 8.29
C VAL A 27 -4.01 -18.23 7.25
N MET A 28 -2.74 -18.13 7.63
CA MET A 28 -1.65 -17.75 6.72
C MET A 28 -1.55 -18.69 5.52
N ALA A 29 -1.59 -20.01 5.77
CA ALA A 29 -1.56 -21.01 4.71
C ALA A 29 -2.79 -20.95 3.79
N ALA A 30 -3.98 -20.65 4.34
CA ALA A 30 -5.20 -20.44 3.57
C ALA A 30 -5.09 -19.20 2.68
N ALA A 31 -4.56 -18.09 3.20
CA ALA A 31 -4.34 -16.86 2.43
C ALA A 31 -3.33 -17.08 1.28
N CYS A 32 -2.24 -17.79 1.51
CA CYS A 32 -1.27 -18.15 0.45
C CYS A 32 -1.90 -19.05 -0.62
N ARG A 33 -2.82 -19.97 -0.26
CA ARG A 33 -3.56 -20.78 -1.24
C ARG A 33 -4.55 -19.96 -2.06
N ALA A 34 -5.23 -19.01 -1.42
CA ALA A 34 -6.20 -18.12 -2.10
C ALA A 34 -5.50 -17.15 -3.06
N ASN A 35 -4.31 -16.68 -2.70
CA ASN A 35 -3.50 -15.80 -3.54
C ASN A 35 -2.06 -16.29 -3.63
N GLY A 36 -1.69 -16.92 -4.73
CA GLY A 36 -0.32 -17.41 -4.94
C GLY A 36 0.77 -16.33 -5.12
N TRP A 37 0.42 -15.03 -5.01
CA TRP A 37 1.38 -13.95 -4.85
C TRP A 37 1.80 -13.75 -3.40
N PHE A 38 0.96 -14.13 -2.46
CA PHE A 38 1.24 -13.98 -1.04
C PHE A 38 2.26 -15.02 -0.59
N THR A 39 3.23 -14.58 0.19
CA THR A 39 4.17 -15.45 0.90
C THR A 39 3.94 -15.30 2.41
N PRO A 40 4.29 -16.32 3.22
CA PRO A 40 4.26 -16.17 4.68
C PRO A 40 5.05 -14.96 5.18
N ALA A 41 6.18 -14.65 4.55
CA ALA A 41 7.01 -13.50 4.89
C ALA A 41 6.29 -12.17 4.62
N ASP A 42 5.62 -12.03 3.46
CA ASP A 42 4.85 -10.84 3.12
C ASP A 42 3.66 -10.64 4.04
N ILE A 43 2.93 -11.72 4.38
CA ILE A 43 1.81 -11.65 5.31
C ILE A 43 2.30 -11.22 6.70
N CYS A 44 3.36 -11.83 7.22
CA CYS A 44 3.94 -11.42 8.50
C CYS A 44 4.44 -9.96 8.48
N ARG A 45 5.02 -9.50 7.36
CA ARG A 45 5.44 -8.11 7.18
C ARG A 45 4.26 -7.16 7.28
N ALA A 46 3.18 -7.41 6.54
CA ALA A 46 1.98 -6.58 6.54
C ALA A 46 1.32 -6.52 7.93
N VAL A 47 1.15 -7.67 8.56
CA VAL A 47 0.56 -7.77 9.91
C VAL A 47 1.38 -7.01 10.95
N ARG A 48 2.72 -7.16 10.93
CA ARG A 48 3.61 -6.43 11.84
C ARG A 48 3.62 -4.93 11.59
N ALA A 49 3.60 -4.49 10.32
CA ALA A 49 3.51 -3.07 9.99
C ALA A 49 2.20 -2.47 10.51
N ILE A 50 1.07 -3.14 10.31
CA ILE A 50 -0.22 -2.71 10.86
C ILE A 50 -0.16 -2.62 12.38
N ALA A 51 0.29 -3.67 13.05
CA ALA A 51 0.34 -3.70 14.51
C ALA A 51 1.30 -2.64 15.10
N GLY A 52 2.49 -2.49 14.52
CA GLY A 52 3.55 -1.61 15.02
C GLY A 52 3.45 -0.17 14.57
N ASP A 53 2.97 0.09 13.34
CA ASP A 53 2.96 1.43 12.78
C ASP A 53 1.59 2.12 12.84
N MET A 54 0.49 1.36 12.83
CA MET A 54 -0.86 1.93 12.78
C MET A 54 -1.66 1.78 14.08
N LEU A 55 -1.44 0.72 14.87
CA LEU A 55 -2.31 0.38 16.01
C LEU A 55 -1.71 0.65 17.39
N GLN A 56 -0.54 1.27 17.46
CA GLN A 56 0.05 1.66 18.75
C GLN A 56 -0.74 2.81 19.37
N ARG A 57 -1.08 2.69 20.66
CA ARG A 57 -1.91 3.66 21.39
C ARG A 57 -1.44 5.10 21.20
N GLU A 58 -0.18 5.35 21.43
CA GLU A 58 0.41 6.70 21.36
C GLU A 58 0.31 7.30 19.96
N LYS A 59 0.49 6.46 18.92
CA LYS A 59 0.36 6.88 17.52
C LYS A 59 -1.10 7.19 17.17
N LEU A 60 -2.05 6.36 17.63
CA LEU A 60 -3.48 6.58 17.44
C LEU A 60 -3.97 7.85 18.16
N GLU A 61 -3.54 8.06 19.40
CA GLU A 61 -3.89 9.25 20.18
C GLU A 61 -3.35 10.52 19.52
N ALA A 62 -2.09 10.52 19.10
CA ALA A 62 -1.47 11.64 18.42
C ALA A 62 -2.16 11.96 17.07
N TRP A 63 -2.47 10.91 16.28
CA TRP A 63 -3.16 11.06 15.01
C TRP A 63 -4.56 11.64 15.19
N LEU A 64 -5.38 11.05 16.06
CA LEU A 64 -6.76 11.47 16.27
C LEU A 64 -6.90 12.83 16.97
N ALA A 65 -5.88 13.29 17.70
CA ALA A 65 -5.86 14.62 18.31
C ALA A 65 -5.93 15.75 17.28
N ALA A 66 -5.49 15.49 16.04
CA ALA A 66 -5.59 16.46 14.94
C ALA A 66 -7.03 16.61 14.37
N TYR A 67 -7.98 15.75 14.77
CA TYR A 67 -9.35 15.70 14.24
C TYR A 67 -10.39 15.91 15.34
N PRO A 68 -10.70 17.15 15.73
CA PRO A 68 -11.62 17.44 16.82
C PRO A 68 -13.08 17.01 16.55
N ALA A 69 -13.43 16.79 15.26
CA ALA A 69 -14.75 16.29 14.87
C ALA A 69 -14.91 14.75 15.01
N VAL A 70 -13.88 14.05 15.44
CA VAL A 70 -13.91 12.59 15.65
C VAL A 70 -14.23 12.27 17.12
N PRO A 71 -15.20 11.34 17.41
CA PRO A 71 -16.07 10.67 16.46
C PRO A 71 -17.17 11.58 15.93
N VAL A 72 -17.62 11.32 14.69
CA VAL A 72 -18.72 12.07 14.08
C VAL A 72 -20.03 11.93 14.87
N ALA A 73 -20.85 12.98 14.85
CA ALA A 73 -22.14 13.00 15.56
C ALA A 73 -23.20 12.13 14.87
N MET A 74 -23.15 12.01 13.54
CA MET A 74 -24.09 11.24 12.73
C MET A 74 -23.34 10.15 11.94
N PRO A 75 -23.23 8.92 12.47
CA PRO A 75 -22.60 7.82 11.77
C PRO A 75 -23.30 7.49 10.44
N ARG A 76 -22.48 7.28 9.39
CA ARG A 76 -22.91 6.85 8.05
C ARG A 76 -22.43 5.43 7.78
N ARG A 77 -23.07 4.74 6.85
CA ARG A 77 -22.63 3.46 6.33
C ARG A 77 -21.67 3.68 5.18
N VAL A 78 -20.39 3.44 5.42
CA VAL A 78 -19.32 3.62 4.45
C VAL A 78 -18.91 2.27 3.90
N LEU A 79 -19.06 2.09 2.59
CA LEU A 79 -18.57 0.90 1.89
C LEU A 79 -17.09 1.07 1.57
N VAL A 80 -16.28 0.09 1.96
CA VAL A 80 -14.87 0.02 1.60
C VAL A 80 -14.66 -1.14 0.63
N VAL A 81 -14.44 -0.82 -0.65
CA VAL A 81 -14.10 -1.78 -1.70
C VAL A 81 -12.59 -1.89 -1.78
N MET A 82 -12.06 -3.03 -1.39
CA MET A 82 -10.62 -3.22 -1.17
C MET A 82 -9.94 -3.88 -2.38
N ALA A 83 -8.74 -3.41 -2.71
CA ALA A 83 -7.81 -4.15 -3.56
C ALA A 83 -7.28 -5.40 -2.81
N GLY A 84 -6.55 -6.26 -3.49
CA GLY A 84 -5.99 -7.50 -2.90
C GLY A 84 -4.68 -7.91 -3.57
N ASN A 85 -3.92 -6.93 -4.03
CA ASN A 85 -2.61 -7.12 -4.64
C ASN A 85 -1.52 -7.42 -3.61
N ILE A 86 -1.62 -6.85 -2.41
CA ILE A 86 -0.75 -7.11 -1.26
C ILE A 86 -1.60 -7.44 -0.02
N PRO A 87 -1.06 -8.17 0.99
CA PRO A 87 -1.80 -8.55 2.18
C PRO A 87 -2.34 -7.34 2.96
N LEU A 88 -3.63 -7.38 3.30
CA LEU A 88 -4.33 -6.38 4.13
C LEU A 88 -4.23 -4.93 3.61
N VAL A 89 -4.10 -4.74 2.30
CA VAL A 89 -3.94 -3.39 1.68
C VAL A 89 -5.09 -2.44 2.01
N GLY A 90 -6.30 -2.96 2.22
CA GLY A 90 -7.49 -2.16 2.58
C GLY A 90 -7.62 -1.87 4.07
N PHE A 91 -6.70 -2.32 4.92
CA PHE A 91 -6.81 -2.18 6.38
C PHE A 91 -6.83 -0.70 6.82
N PHE A 92 -6.02 0.15 6.20
CA PHE A 92 -5.97 1.58 6.56
C PHE A 92 -7.31 2.28 6.36
N ASP A 93 -8.02 1.99 5.28
CA ASP A 93 -9.35 2.55 5.03
C ASP A 93 -10.38 2.07 6.05
N LEU A 94 -10.35 0.78 6.40
CA LEU A 94 -11.16 0.21 7.47
C LEU A 94 -10.88 0.93 8.80
N LEU A 95 -9.60 1.12 9.14
CA LEU A 95 -9.18 1.83 10.34
C LEU A 95 -9.72 3.27 10.35
N CYS A 96 -9.61 4.02 9.25
CA CYS A 96 -10.12 5.39 9.13
C CYS A 96 -11.64 5.46 9.34
N VAL A 97 -12.39 4.56 8.69
CA VAL A 97 -13.87 4.52 8.83
C VAL A 97 -14.27 4.23 10.27
N LEU A 98 -13.66 3.25 10.90
CA LEU A 98 -13.97 2.91 12.30
C LEU A 98 -13.50 4.01 13.27
N ALA A 99 -12.33 4.59 13.05
CA ALA A 99 -11.80 5.68 13.87
C ALA A 99 -12.70 6.90 13.81
N SER A 100 -13.17 7.29 12.61
CA SER A 100 -14.07 8.44 12.42
C SER A 100 -15.42 8.28 13.10
N GLY A 101 -15.87 7.05 13.35
CA GLY A 101 -17.14 6.79 13.98
C GLY A 101 -18.24 6.27 13.08
N HIS A 102 -17.93 6.07 11.83
CA HIS A 102 -18.86 5.50 10.86
C HIS A 102 -18.98 3.98 10.98
N HIS A 103 -19.98 3.42 10.31
CA HIS A 103 -20.18 1.98 10.14
C HIS A 103 -19.42 1.54 8.89
N CYS A 104 -18.53 0.56 9.01
CA CYS A 104 -17.72 0.06 7.92
C CYS A 104 -18.32 -1.20 7.29
N LEU A 105 -18.76 -1.10 6.04
CA LEU A 105 -19.16 -2.24 5.23
C LEU A 105 -17.98 -2.62 4.32
N VAL A 106 -17.42 -3.80 4.52
CA VAL A 106 -16.20 -4.22 3.83
C VAL A 106 -16.54 -5.14 2.67
N LYS A 107 -16.07 -4.77 1.48
CA LYS A 107 -16.04 -5.65 0.29
C LYS A 107 -14.59 -6.01 -0.01
N PRO A 108 -14.07 -7.08 0.58
CA PRO A 108 -12.69 -7.48 0.35
C PRO A 108 -12.52 -7.99 -1.08
N SER A 109 -11.31 -7.88 -1.61
CA SER A 109 -10.94 -8.61 -2.81
C SER A 109 -10.94 -10.12 -2.52
N ALA A 110 -11.42 -10.93 -3.46
CA ALA A 110 -11.31 -12.40 -3.34
C ALA A 110 -9.87 -12.90 -3.14
N LYS A 111 -8.88 -12.08 -3.52
CA LYS A 111 -7.45 -12.37 -3.34
C LYS A 111 -6.93 -12.16 -1.92
N ASP A 112 -7.68 -11.42 -1.07
CA ASP A 112 -7.27 -11.06 0.30
C ASP A 112 -8.42 -11.22 1.33
N SER A 113 -9.50 -11.91 0.96
CA SER A 113 -10.67 -12.08 1.83
C SER A 113 -10.34 -12.83 3.11
N VAL A 114 -9.49 -13.85 3.02
CA VAL A 114 -9.11 -14.71 4.17
C VAL A 114 -8.48 -13.88 5.31
N LEU A 115 -7.54 -13.01 4.99
CA LEU A 115 -6.88 -12.17 6.01
C LEU A 115 -7.82 -11.08 6.52
N MET A 116 -8.60 -10.46 5.65
CA MET A 116 -9.52 -9.40 6.05
C MET A 116 -10.66 -9.94 6.93
N GLU A 117 -11.24 -11.07 6.59
CA GLU A 117 -12.24 -11.76 7.41
C GLU A 117 -11.70 -12.17 8.78
N TYR A 118 -10.44 -12.64 8.82
CA TYR A 118 -9.76 -12.92 10.09
C TYR A 118 -9.64 -11.66 10.96
N VAL A 119 -9.23 -10.53 10.39
CA VAL A 119 -9.10 -9.26 11.12
C VAL A 119 -10.46 -8.77 11.62
N ILE A 120 -11.52 -8.85 10.81
CA ILE A 120 -12.89 -8.51 11.20
C ILE A 120 -13.34 -9.41 12.36
N GLY A 121 -13.06 -10.71 12.30
CA GLY A 121 -13.34 -11.66 13.36
C GLY A 121 -12.66 -11.28 14.69
N LEU A 122 -11.37 -10.92 14.64
CA LEU A 122 -10.64 -10.44 15.82
C LEU A 122 -11.25 -9.17 16.41
N LEU A 123 -11.67 -8.22 15.55
CA LEU A 123 -12.33 -7.00 16.02
C LEU A 123 -13.62 -7.33 16.79
N HIS A 124 -14.44 -8.26 16.32
CA HIS A 124 -15.66 -8.69 17.00
C HIS A 124 -15.41 -9.50 18.27
N GLU A 125 -14.31 -10.27 18.32
CA GLU A 125 -13.89 -10.94 19.57
C GLU A 125 -13.48 -9.94 20.65
N ILE A 126 -12.81 -8.85 20.26
CA ILE A 126 -12.34 -7.80 21.18
C ILE A 126 -13.48 -6.89 21.61
N ASP A 127 -14.31 -6.47 20.67
CA ASP A 127 -15.47 -5.60 20.90
C ASP A 127 -16.62 -6.03 19.99
N PRO A 128 -17.59 -6.83 20.51
CA PRO A 128 -18.75 -7.25 19.72
C PRO A 128 -19.62 -6.11 19.19
N SER A 129 -19.46 -4.89 19.72
CA SER A 129 -20.22 -3.71 19.29
C SER A 129 -19.54 -2.92 18.18
N VAL A 130 -18.32 -3.32 17.73
CA VAL A 130 -17.62 -2.59 16.67
C VAL A 130 -18.45 -2.59 15.38
N PRO A 131 -18.69 -1.42 14.75
CA PRO A 131 -19.61 -1.33 13.63
C PRO A 131 -18.91 -1.67 12.31
N VAL A 132 -18.46 -2.92 12.17
CA VAL A 132 -17.84 -3.45 10.95
C VAL A 132 -18.52 -4.74 10.52
N GLY A 133 -18.67 -4.96 9.23
CA GLY A 133 -19.20 -6.21 8.67
C GLY A 133 -18.87 -6.36 7.19
N LEU A 134 -19.05 -7.57 6.67
CA LEU A 134 -18.92 -7.82 5.24
C LEU A 134 -20.13 -7.22 4.50
N TYR A 135 -19.86 -6.61 3.35
CA TYR A 135 -20.93 -6.07 2.49
C TYR A 135 -21.67 -7.21 1.79
N ASP A 136 -22.98 -7.26 1.95
CA ASP A 136 -23.89 -8.28 1.39
C ASP A 136 -24.24 -8.06 -0.10
N GLY A 137 -23.87 -6.91 -0.65
CA GLY A 137 -24.21 -6.52 -2.02
C GLY A 137 -25.52 -5.75 -2.18
N GLU A 138 -26.37 -5.70 -1.16
CA GLU A 138 -27.73 -5.11 -1.21
C GLU A 138 -27.94 -3.96 -0.24
N SER A 139 -27.25 -3.96 0.90
CA SER A 139 -27.36 -2.94 1.92
C SER A 139 -27.11 -1.54 1.35
N ALA A 140 -27.99 -0.60 1.66
CA ALA A 140 -27.80 0.78 1.25
C ALA A 140 -26.55 1.36 1.90
N VAL A 141 -25.77 2.13 1.15
CA VAL A 141 -24.54 2.80 1.60
C VAL A 141 -24.64 4.29 1.41
N ASP A 142 -24.06 5.06 2.32
CA ASP A 142 -24.12 6.51 2.32
C ASP A 142 -22.87 7.14 1.67
N ALA A 143 -21.76 6.42 1.66
CA ALA A 143 -20.50 6.84 1.03
C ALA A 143 -19.66 5.62 0.65
N VAL A 144 -18.70 5.79 -0.27
CA VAL A 144 -17.83 4.72 -0.76
C VAL A 144 -16.37 5.15 -0.76
N ILE A 145 -15.50 4.28 -0.26
CA ILE A 145 -14.06 4.32 -0.52
C ILE A 145 -13.74 3.11 -1.38
N ALA A 146 -13.20 3.29 -2.59
CA ALA A 146 -12.89 2.18 -3.46
C ALA A 146 -11.48 2.30 -4.05
N THR A 147 -10.71 1.23 -3.92
CA THR A 147 -9.36 1.11 -4.47
C THR A 147 -9.33 0.00 -5.51
N GLY A 148 -8.86 0.32 -6.72
CA GLY A 148 -8.80 -0.64 -7.81
C GLY A 148 -7.96 -0.17 -8.99
N SER A 149 -7.90 -0.99 -10.04
CA SER A 149 -7.28 -0.58 -11.31
C SER A 149 -8.09 0.53 -11.97
N ASP A 150 -7.50 1.22 -12.95
CA ASP A 150 -8.17 2.31 -13.70
C ASP A 150 -9.48 1.83 -14.38
N ASN A 151 -9.52 0.56 -14.81
CA ASN A 151 -10.75 -0.05 -15.34
C ASN A 151 -11.81 -0.20 -14.24
N ALA A 152 -11.44 -0.66 -13.06
CA ALA A 152 -12.34 -0.76 -11.92
C ALA A 152 -12.84 0.62 -11.49
N ASN A 153 -11.98 1.63 -11.49
CA ASN A 153 -12.33 3.01 -11.17
C ASN A 153 -13.37 3.60 -12.11
N ARG A 154 -13.28 3.32 -13.41
CA ARG A 154 -14.32 3.74 -14.37
C ARG A 154 -15.68 3.14 -14.03
N TYR A 155 -15.71 1.85 -13.66
CA TYR A 155 -16.92 1.21 -13.18
C TYR A 155 -17.43 1.84 -11.88
N PHE A 156 -16.57 2.08 -10.90
CA PHE A 156 -16.96 2.66 -9.61
C PHE A 156 -17.53 4.08 -9.79
N ARG A 157 -16.92 4.93 -10.62
CA ARG A 157 -17.43 6.27 -10.93
C ARG A 157 -18.86 6.23 -11.49
N ALA A 158 -19.15 5.30 -12.38
CA ALA A 158 -20.49 5.15 -12.94
C ALA A 158 -21.49 4.59 -11.92
N HIS A 159 -21.07 3.58 -11.17
CA HIS A 159 -21.94 2.84 -10.24
C HIS A 159 -22.29 3.67 -8.99
N TYR A 160 -21.35 4.46 -8.48
CA TYR A 160 -21.50 5.24 -7.25
C TYR A 160 -21.65 6.75 -7.53
N ALA A 161 -22.03 7.17 -8.74
CA ALA A 161 -22.13 8.58 -9.13
C ALA A 161 -23.10 9.41 -8.25
N GLY A 162 -24.04 8.76 -7.57
CA GLY A 162 -25.07 9.43 -6.76
C GLY A 162 -24.71 9.64 -5.28
N ILE A 163 -23.55 9.17 -4.81
CA ILE A 163 -23.14 9.25 -3.41
C ILE A 163 -21.68 9.72 -3.28
N PRO A 164 -21.30 10.34 -2.15
CA PRO A 164 -19.93 10.72 -1.87
C PRO A 164 -18.99 9.53 -2.06
N SER A 165 -17.94 9.70 -2.86
CA SER A 165 -17.04 8.61 -3.17
C SER A 165 -15.58 9.08 -3.23
N LEU A 166 -14.69 8.31 -2.58
CA LEU A 166 -13.25 8.43 -2.66
C LEU A 166 -12.71 7.26 -3.48
N LEU A 167 -12.36 7.53 -4.73
CA LEU A 167 -11.97 6.51 -5.70
C LEU A 167 -10.48 6.63 -6.03
N ARG A 168 -9.73 5.55 -5.82
CA ARG A 168 -8.28 5.51 -6.03
C ARG A 168 -7.92 4.56 -7.16
N GLY A 169 -7.08 5.08 -8.08
CA GLY A 169 -6.53 4.34 -9.21
C GLY A 169 -5.15 3.77 -8.97
N SER A 170 -4.52 3.39 -10.07
CA SER A 170 -3.14 2.91 -10.05
C SER A 170 -2.19 4.08 -9.84
N ARG A 171 -1.26 3.95 -8.88
CA ARG A 171 -0.14 4.88 -8.68
C ARG A 171 1.16 4.11 -8.58
N GLN A 172 2.27 4.80 -8.78
CA GLN A 172 3.61 4.23 -8.72
C GLN A 172 4.53 5.08 -7.84
N SER A 173 5.67 4.52 -7.49
CA SER A 173 6.65 5.21 -6.65
C SER A 173 8.00 5.28 -7.32
N VAL A 174 8.75 6.32 -6.96
CA VAL A 174 10.08 6.58 -7.49
C VAL A 174 11.13 6.61 -6.38
N ALA A 175 12.39 6.37 -6.74
CA ALA A 175 13.54 6.70 -5.90
C ALA A 175 14.37 7.79 -6.55
N VAL A 176 14.93 8.69 -5.74
CA VAL A 176 15.89 9.69 -6.17
C VAL A 176 17.17 9.53 -5.37
N LEU A 177 18.21 9.04 -6.04
CA LEU A 177 19.51 8.75 -5.46
C LEU A 177 20.43 9.97 -5.54
N SER A 178 21.34 10.11 -4.58
CA SER A 178 22.33 11.18 -4.54
C SER A 178 23.68 10.80 -5.16
N GLY A 179 23.89 9.48 -5.37
CA GLY A 179 25.20 8.92 -5.75
C GLY A 179 26.14 8.67 -4.56
N ARG A 180 25.63 8.78 -3.32
CA ARG A 180 26.40 8.59 -2.08
C ARG A 180 25.68 7.69 -1.08
N GLU A 181 24.74 6.87 -1.59
CA GLU A 181 23.97 5.95 -0.76
C GLU A 181 24.87 4.92 -0.07
N THR A 182 24.64 4.70 1.22
CA THR A 182 25.32 3.65 1.97
C THR A 182 24.81 2.27 1.55
N PRO A 183 25.55 1.19 1.84
CA PRO A 183 25.07 -0.18 1.60
C PRO A 183 23.72 -0.46 2.26
N GLU A 184 23.48 0.09 3.47
CA GLU A 184 22.20 -0.05 4.19
C GLU A 184 21.06 0.67 3.47
N GLN A 185 21.31 1.87 2.93
CA GLN A 185 20.32 2.59 2.12
C GLN A 185 20.00 1.86 0.82
N LEU A 186 21.00 1.28 0.16
CA LEU A 186 20.78 0.46 -1.05
C LEU A 186 20.03 -0.84 -0.74
N ALA A 187 20.31 -1.47 0.42
CA ALA A 187 19.52 -2.61 0.89
C ALA A 187 18.06 -2.21 1.19
N GLY A 188 17.86 -1.04 1.80
CA GLY A 188 16.52 -0.45 2.00
C GLY A 188 15.79 -0.18 0.68
N LEU A 189 16.49 0.39 -0.32
CA LEU A 189 15.93 0.59 -1.65
C LEU A 189 15.53 -0.74 -2.31
N ALA A 190 16.36 -1.78 -2.18
CA ALA A 190 16.02 -3.11 -2.68
C ALA A 190 14.73 -3.65 -2.03
N ASP A 191 14.52 -3.43 -0.73
CA ASP A 191 13.28 -3.76 -0.04
C ASP A 191 12.10 -2.91 -0.57
N ASP A 192 12.28 -1.60 -0.77
CA ASP A 192 11.27 -0.72 -1.34
C ASP A 192 10.85 -1.12 -2.76
N ILE A 193 11.75 -1.72 -3.55
CA ILE A 193 11.45 -2.21 -4.90
C ILE A 193 10.70 -3.56 -4.84
N TRP A 194 11.20 -4.54 -4.09
CA TRP A 194 10.79 -5.95 -4.21
C TRP A 194 9.91 -6.49 -3.09
N ALA A 195 9.69 -5.75 -1.99
CA ALA A 195 8.70 -6.15 -1.01
C ALA A 195 7.34 -6.43 -1.67
N TYR A 196 6.62 -7.44 -1.19
CA TYR A 196 5.35 -7.87 -1.78
C TYR A 196 5.44 -8.18 -3.28
N SER A 197 6.61 -8.60 -3.76
CA SER A 197 6.87 -8.85 -5.20
C SER A 197 6.62 -7.62 -6.09
N GLY A 198 6.85 -6.42 -5.60
CA GLY A 198 6.66 -5.17 -6.36
C GLY A 198 5.21 -4.83 -6.70
N LEU A 199 4.22 -5.45 -6.05
CA LEU A 199 2.80 -5.32 -6.39
C LEU A 199 2.10 -4.12 -5.73
N GLY A 200 2.72 -3.47 -4.75
CA GLY A 200 2.17 -2.31 -4.07
C GLY A 200 2.40 -1.02 -4.84
N CYS A 201 1.50 -0.05 -4.70
CA CYS A 201 1.69 1.29 -5.27
C CYS A 201 2.89 2.04 -4.67
N ARG A 202 3.34 1.65 -3.47
CA ARG A 202 4.53 2.19 -2.81
C ARG A 202 5.84 1.49 -3.21
N ASN A 203 5.78 0.45 -4.05
CA ASN A 203 7.00 -0.14 -4.59
C ASN A 203 7.66 0.79 -5.60
N VAL A 204 8.94 1.02 -5.43
CA VAL A 204 9.74 1.81 -6.37
C VAL A 204 9.85 1.08 -7.70
N SER A 205 9.43 1.72 -8.76
CA SER A 205 9.48 1.19 -10.13
C SER A 205 10.33 2.03 -11.09
N LEU A 206 10.63 3.29 -10.72
CA LEU A 206 11.50 4.19 -11.46
C LEU A 206 12.55 4.80 -10.53
N ILE A 207 13.82 4.78 -10.96
CA ILE A 207 14.95 5.30 -10.18
C ILE A 207 15.59 6.46 -10.94
N PHE A 208 15.67 7.61 -10.30
CA PHE A 208 16.50 8.73 -10.74
C PHE A 208 17.87 8.64 -10.07
N MET A 209 18.95 8.70 -10.86
CA MET A 209 20.31 8.66 -10.35
C MET A 209 21.20 9.69 -11.05
N PRO A 210 22.22 10.22 -10.39
CA PRO A 210 23.13 11.17 -11.06
C PRO A 210 23.94 10.52 -12.17
N GLU A 211 24.34 11.29 -13.19
CA GLU A 211 25.21 10.81 -14.28
C GLU A 211 26.45 10.11 -13.72
N GLY A 212 26.78 8.95 -14.29
CA GLY A 212 27.96 8.17 -13.91
C GLY A 212 27.84 7.37 -12.62
N TYR A 213 26.67 7.34 -11.99
CA TYR A 213 26.41 6.52 -10.81
C TYR A 213 25.64 5.24 -11.18
N GLU A 214 26.16 4.09 -10.78
CA GLU A 214 25.55 2.78 -10.99
C GLU A 214 25.45 2.05 -9.64
N PRO A 215 24.27 2.06 -8.98
CA PRO A 215 24.11 1.43 -7.68
C PRO A 215 24.11 -0.11 -7.82
N MET A 216 24.83 -0.79 -6.94
CA MET A 216 24.75 -2.26 -6.82
C MET A 216 23.55 -2.65 -5.99
N LEU A 217 22.41 -2.95 -6.63
CA LEU A 217 21.23 -3.47 -5.95
C LEU A 217 21.32 -4.99 -5.80
N GLN A 218 21.19 -5.48 -4.57
CA GLN A 218 21.09 -6.90 -4.31
C GLN A 218 19.65 -7.35 -4.42
N MET A 219 19.37 -8.19 -5.41
CA MET A 219 18.03 -8.71 -5.60
C MET A 219 17.71 -9.80 -4.59
N PRO A 220 16.58 -9.69 -3.85
CA PRO A 220 16.17 -10.72 -2.90
C PRO A 220 15.61 -11.96 -3.61
N SER A 221 15.34 -13.02 -2.84
CA SER A 221 14.55 -14.15 -3.35
C SER A 221 13.12 -13.69 -3.63
N VAL A 222 12.65 -13.91 -4.85
CA VAL A 222 11.34 -13.45 -5.32
C VAL A 222 10.38 -14.61 -5.58
N ASN A 223 9.08 -14.30 -5.58
CA ASN A 223 8.01 -15.24 -5.88
C ASN A 223 8.17 -15.86 -7.28
N VAL A 224 7.75 -17.12 -7.42
CA VAL A 224 7.80 -17.85 -8.72
C VAL A 224 7.02 -17.13 -9.81
N LYS A 225 5.88 -16.51 -9.48
CA LYS A 225 5.10 -15.71 -10.45
C LYS A 225 5.87 -14.48 -10.92
N TYR A 226 6.62 -13.83 -10.02
CA TYR A 226 7.50 -12.73 -10.38
C TYR A 226 8.61 -13.18 -11.35
N LYS A 227 9.23 -14.35 -11.07
CA LYS A 227 10.22 -14.94 -11.99
C LYS A 227 9.65 -15.25 -13.36
N ASN A 228 8.38 -15.66 -13.45
CA ASN A 228 7.73 -15.89 -14.74
C ASN A 228 7.50 -14.56 -15.51
N ASN A 229 7.08 -13.50 -14.81
CA ASN A 229 7.02 -12.16 -15.41
C ASN A 229 8.39 -11.71 -15.92
N TYR A 230 9.46 -11.90 -15.14
CA TYR A 230 10.81 -11.60 -15.57
C TYR A 230 11.22 -12.35 -16.83
N ARG A 231 10.97 -13.66 -16.92
CA ARG A 231 11.31 -14.45 -18.12
C ARG A 231 10.57 -13.96 -19.35
N GLN A 232 9.30 -13.64 -19.22
CA GLN A 232 8.48 -13.08 -20.28
C GLN A 232 9.00 -11.72 -20.71
N GLU A 233 9.25 -10.83 -19.76
CA GLU A 233 9.73 -9.48 -20.02
C GLU A 233 11.10 -9.46 -20.69
N ARG A 234 12.04 -10.27 -20.19
CA ARG A 234 13.34 -10.45 -20.78
C ARG A 234 13.25 -10.91 -22.25
N ALA A 235 12.43 -11.94 -22.52
CA ALA A 235 12.25 -12.44 -23.89
C ALA A 235 11.65 -11.37 -24.83
N LEU A 236 10.70 -10.56 -24.34
CA LEU A 236 10.13 -9.46 -25.12
C LEU A 236 11.15 -8.40 -25.46
N LEU A 237 12.00 -7.99 -24.50
CA LEU A 237 13.07 -7.01 -24.74
C LEU A 237 14.12 -7.53 -25.73
N GLU A 238 14.52 -8.81 -25.60
CA GLU A 238 15.42 -9.47 -26.53
C GLU A 238 14.84 -9.50 -27.96
N MET A 239 13.56 -9.85 -28.13
CA MET A 239 12.86 -9.86 -29.42
C MET A 239 12.73 -8.45 -30.03
N GLN A 240 12.58 -7.43 -29.20
CA GLN A 240 12.50 -6.03 -29.64
C GLN A 240 13.88 -5.40 -29.92
N GLY A 241 14.96 -6.08 -29.60
CA GLY A 241 16.33 -5.53 -29.69
C GLY A 241 16.56 -4.35 -28.71
N GLN A 242 15.78 -4.26 -27.64
CA GLN A 242 15.91 -3.21 -26.65
C GLN A 242 17.02 -3.56 -25.64
N SER A 243 17.91 -2.62 -25.36
CA SER A 243 18.96 -2.79 -24.36
C SER A 243 18.39 -2.80 -22.96
N PHE A 244 18.89 -3.68 -22.10
CA PHE A 244 18.54 -3.77 -20.68
C PHE A 244 19.70 -4.35 -19.87
N VAL A 245 19.67 -4.11 -18.56
CA VAL A 245 20.56 -4.77 -17.58
C VAL A 245 19.79 -5.93 -16.95
N ASP A 246 20.35 -7.13 -17.01
CA ASP A 246 19.77 -8.32 -16.38
C ASP A 246 20.19 -8.39 -14.92
N LEU A 247 19.22 -8.28 -14.01
CA LEU A 247 19.40 -8.37 -12.56
C LEU A 247 19.18 -9.79 -12.03
N GLY A 248 19.04 -10.80 -12.91
CA GLY A 248 18.88 -12.22 -12.58
C GLY A 248 17.44 -12.66 -12.29
N SER A 249 16.55 -11.79 -11.85
CA SER A 249 15.12 -12.05 -11.71
C SER A 249 14.25 -10.82 -11.99
N ALA A 250 14.84 -9.70 -12.40
CA ALA A 250 14.23 -8.51 -12.94
C ALA A 250 15.12 -7.97 -14.08
N VAL A 251 14.60 -7.07 -14.88
CA VAL A 251 15.36 -6.31 -15.88
C VAL A 251 15.35 -4.82 -15.52
N ALA A 252 16.49 -4.14 -15.66
CA ALA A 252 16.54 -2.70 -15.56
C ALA A 252 16.66 -2.08 -16.97
N VAL A 253 15.81 -1.09 -17.25
CA VAL A 253 15.72 -0.44 -18.56
C VAL A 253 15.88 1.06 -18.38
N GLU A 254 16.76 1.67 -19.17
CA GLU A 254 16.93 3.11 -19.18
C GLU A 254 15.74 3.78 -19.88
N GLN A 255 14.89 4.41 -19.09
CA GLN A 255 13.74 5.18 -19.56
C GLN A 255 13.28 6.16 -18.48
N ARG A 256 12.81 7.34 -18.90
CA ARG A 256 12.28 8.39 -17.97
C ARG A 256 10.75 8.33 -17.89
N ALA A 257 10.23 7.11 -17.70
CA ALA A 257 8.80 6.85 -17.57
C ALA A 257 8.58 5.62 -16.70
N PHE A 258 7.41 5.50 -16.09
CA PHE A 258 7.04 4.32 -15.33
C PHE A 258 7.01 3.06 -16.22
N PRO A 259 7.50 1.92 -15.72
CA PRO A 259 7.49 0.67 -16.49
C PRO A 259 6.07 0.09 -16.54
N ALA A 260 5.73 -0.53 -17.68
CA ALA A 260 4.47 -1.22 -17.86
C ALA A 260 4.46 -2.65 -17.29
N ALA A 261 5.64 -3.25 -17.08
CA ALA A 261 5.78 -4.64 -16.64
C ALA A 261 6.28 -4.71 -15.19
N LEU A 262 5.73 -5.62 -14.40
CA LEU A 262 6.01 -5.78 -12.97
C LEU A 262 7.50 -6.04 -12.67
N SER A 263 8.19 -6.83 -13.52
CA SER A 263 9.60 -7.20 -13.32
C SER A 263 10.59 -6.31 -14.07
N ARG A 264 10.11 -5.17 -14.59
CA ARG A 264 10.93 -4.12 -15.17
C ARG A 264 11.12 -3.00 -14.17
N ILE A 265 12.36 -2.65 -13.89
CA ILE A 265 12.74 -1.47 -13.12
C ILE A 265 13.21 -0.42 -14.13
N ALA A 266 12.53 0.72 -14.17
CA ALA A 266 12.98 1.85 -14.97
C ALA A 266 14.06 2.62 -14.22
N TYR A 267 15.06 3.14 -14.96
CA TYR A 267 16.00 4.09 -14.39
C TYR A 267 16.32 5.19 -15.40
N THR A 268 16.71 6.34 -14.88
CA THR A 268 17.15 7.47 -15.70
C THR A 268 18.21 8.28 -14.97
N HIS A 269 19.12 8.87 -15.73
CA HIS A 269 20.14 9.76 -15.19
C HIS A 269 19.65 11.21 -15.19
N TYR A 270 20.07 11.97 -14.18
CA TYR A 270 19.82 13.40 -14.07
C TYR A 270 21.13 14.17 -13.88
N LYS A 271 21.13 15.44 -14.31
CA LYS A 271 22.26 16.36 -14.10
C LYS A 271 22.06 17.19 -12.86
N THR A 272 20.83 17.62 -12.58
CA THR A 272 20.49 18.43 -11.43
C THR A 272 19.23 17.92 -10.74
N LEU A 273 19.10 18.15 -9.44
CA LEU A 273 17.89 17.77 -8.68
C LEU A 273 16.67 18.60 -9.08
N GLU A 274 16.87 19.80 -9.65
CA GLU A 274 15.81 20.64 -10.18
C GLU A 274 15.09 19.97 -11.35
N GLU A 275 15.83 19.28 -12.24
CA GLU A 275 15.22 18.49 -13.33
C GLU A 275 14.30 17.38 -12.78
N VAL A 276 14.71 16.74 -11.69
CA VAL A 276 13.91 15.71 -11.02
C VAL A 276 12.69 16.34 -10.37
N ALA A 277 12.84 17.45 -9.67
CA ALA A 277 11.72 18.16 -9.04
C ALA A 277 10.66 18.59 -10.06
N VAL A 278 11.07 19.10 -11.23
CA VAL A 278 10.16 19.45 -12.32
C VAL A 278 9.42 18.22 -12.86
N TRP A 279 10.13 17.09 -13.01
CA TRP A 279 9.50 15.85 -13.46
C TRP A 279 8.48 15.33 -12.43
N LEU A 280 8.82 15.32 -11.14
CA LEU A 280 7.93 14.90 -10.06
C LEU A 280 6.66 15.76 -10.03
N ALA A 281 6.80 17.08 -10.14
CA ALA A 281 5.66 18.00 -10.19
C ALA A 281 4.74 17.77 -11.41
N GLY A 282 5.32 17.38 -12.55
CA GLY A 282 4.55 17.05 -13.76
C GLY A 282 3.83 15.71 -13.74
N HIS A 283 4.17 14.83 -12.78
CA HIS A 283 3.61 13.47 -12.63
C HIS A 283 2.99 13.25 -11.24
N ASP A 284 2.62 14.33 -10.56
CA ASP A 284 2.16 14.28 -9.17
C ASP A 284 0.93 13.38 -8.98
N ASP A 285 0.03 13.35 -9.95
CA ASP A 285 -1.17 12.50 -9.96
C ASP A 285 -0.89 11.02 -10.21
N GLU A 286 0.29 10.66 -10.70
CA GLU A 286 0.75 9.28 -10.88
C GLU A 286 1.57 8.76 -9.69
N LEU A 287 2.03 9.67 -8.79
CA LEU A 287 2.94 9.34 -7.70
C LEU A 287 2.20 8.90 -6.44
N GLN A 288 2.71 7.83 -5.79
CA GLN A 288 2.32 7.43 -4.44
C GLN A 288 3.37 7.78 -3.39
N CYS A 289 4.66 7.57 -3.70
CA CYS A 289 5.75 7.77 -2.76
C CYS A 289 7.03 8.18 -3.50
N VAL A 290 7.85 9.02 -2.88
CA VAL A 290 9.18 9.42 -3.35
C VAL A 290 10.21 9.01 -2.32
N VAL A 291 10.98 7.97 -2.63
CA VAL A 291 12.05 7.47 -1.74
C VAL A 291 13.30 8.29 -1.98
N THR A 292 13.67 9.13 -1.04
CA THR A 292 14.84 10.01 -1.17
C THR A 292 15.24 10.63 0.15
N GLU A 293 16.52 10.98 0.29
CA GLU A 293 17.04 11.86 1.33
C GLU A 293 17.55 13.20 0.77
N SER A 294 17.56 13.33 -0.55
CA SER A 294 18.20 14.45 -1.25
C SER A 294 17.23 15.54 -1.71
N LEU A 295 15.93 15.27 -1.70
CA LEU A 295 14.92 16.18 -2.23
C LEU A 295 13.74 16.31 -1.26
N PRO A 296 13.25 17.53 -0.95
CA PRO A 296 12.00 17.70 -0.21
C PRO A 296 10.78 17.32 -1.08
N HIS A 297 9.84 16.55 -0.51
CA HIS A 297 8.59 16.17 -1.16
C HIS A 297 7.52 15.85 -0.11
N SER A 298 6.24 16.15 -0.35
CA SER A 298 5.14 15.89 0.60
C SER A 298 5.00 14.40 0.91
N ARG A 299 5.19 13.55 -0.11
CA ARG A 299 5.10 12.07 -0.03
C ARG A 299 6.48 11.40 0.08
N ARG A 300 7.43 12.08 0.74
CA ARG A 300 8.78 11.55 0.91
C ARG A 300 8.81 10.40 1.90
N ALA A 301 9.56 9.33 1.56
CA ALA A 301 9.99 8.29 2.47
C ALA A 301 11.52 8.15 2.44
N GLY A 302 12.13 7.72 3.55
CA GLY A 302 13.51 7.27 3.57
C GLY A 302 13.67 5.90 2.95
N PHE A 303 14.90 5.50 2.64
CA PHE A 303 15.21 4.17 2.10
C PHE A 303 14.77 3.04 3.06
N GLY A 304 14.09 2.04 2.55
CA GLY A 304 13.53 0.93 3.32
C GLY A 304 12.28 1.29 4.13
N ARG A 305 11.68 2.47 3.88
CA ARG A 305 10.51 2.96 4.62
C ARG A 305 9.24 3.10 3.77
N ALA A 306 9.32 2.89 2.46
CA ALA A 306 8.16 3.04 1.58
C ALA A 306 6.99 2.11 1.97
N GLN A 307 7.29 0.92 2.49
CA GLN A 307 6.30 -0.08 2.87
C GLN A 307 5.81 0.01 4.33
N SER A 308 6.24 1.04 5.06
CA SER A 308 5.85 1.30 6.45
C SER A 308 5.33 2.73 6.61
N PRO A 309 4.19 3.08 5.96
CA PRO A 309 3.63 4.43 6.04
C PRO A 309 3.14 4.75 7.46
N ALA A 310 3.32 6.00 7.87
CA ALA A 310 2.71 6.52 9.09
C ALA A 310 1.19 6.71 8.90
N LEU A 311 0.46 6.90 10.00
CA LEU A 311 -0.99 7.19 9.96
C LEU A 311 -1.34 8.49 9.21
N THR A 312 -0.38 9.38 9.03
CA THR A 312 -0.49 10.63 8.28
C THR A 312 -0.05 10.54 6.82
N ASP A 313 0.51 9.39 6.39
CA ASP A 313 0.92 9.16 5.00
C ASP A 313 -0.27 8.63 4.18
N TYR A 314 -1.27 9.49 4.00
CA TYR A 314 -2.51 9.12 3.35
C TYR A 314 -2.32 8.62 1.91
N PRO A 315 -3.05 7.57 1.51
CA PRO A 315 -3.03 7.13 0.11
C PRO A 315 -3.48 8.26 -0.82
N ASP A 316 -2.75 8.44 -1.93
CA ASP A 316 -3.00 9.45 -2.95
C ASP A 316 -2.93 10.91 -2.43
N ASP A 317 -2.24 11.13 -1.29
CA ASP A 317 -2.18 12.42 -0.59
C ASP A 317 -3.58 12.96 -0.21
N CYS A 318 -4.56 12.07 -0.07
CA CYS A 318 -5.92 12.41 0.31
C CYS A 318 -6.17 12.06 1.78
N ASP A 319 -6.37 13.08 2.61
CA ASP A 319 -6.72 12.90 4.03
C ASP A 319 -8.09 12.22 4.16
N VAL A 320 -8.06 10.89 4.29
CA VAL A 320 -9.25 10.04 4.39
C VAL A 320 -10.08 10.38 5.62
N LEU A 321 -9.41 10.68 6.74
CA LEU A 321 -10.11 10.96 7.99
C LEU A 321 -10.82 12.32 7.94
N ALA A 322 -10.17 13.34 7.36
CA ALA A 322 -10.82 14.63 7.12
C ALA A 322 -12.00 14.48 6.15
N TRP A 323 -11.85 13.71 5.06
CA TRP A 323 -12.94 13.44 4.11
C TRP A 323 -14.12 12.74 4.81
N LEU A 324 -13.87 11.73 5.65
CA LEU A 324 -14.91 11.02 6.41
C LEU A 324 -15.64 11.96 7.39
N THR A 325 -14.92 12.85 8.07
CA THR A 325 -15.54 13.80 9.02
C THR A 325 -16.38 14.86 8.33
N ALA A 326 -16.18 15.10 7.03
CA ALA A 326 -16.95 16.04 6.22
C ALA A 326 -18.22 15.42 5.58
N LEU A 327 -18.47 14.12 5.75
CA LEU A 327 -19.69 13.46 5.28
C LEU A 327 -20.90 13.95 6.07
N ASN A 328 -21.77 14.74 5.42
CA ASN A 328 -22.99 15.32 6.00
C ASN A 328 -24.20 14.41 5.88
#